data_cf887102b4c462f40100d8e0035a3e51
#
_entry.id   cf887102b4c462f40100d8e0035a3e51
#
_cell.length_a   1.000
_cell.length_b   1.000
_cell.length_c   1.000
_cell.angle_alpha   90.00
_cell.angle_beta   90.00
_cell.angle_gamma   90.00
#
_symmetry.space_group_name_H-M   'P 1'
#
loop_
_entity.id
_entity.type
_entity.pdbx_description
1 polymer ?
#
loop_
_entity_poly.entity_id
_entity_poly.type
_entity_poly.pdbx_seq_one_letter_code
_entity_poly.pdbx_strand_id
1 'polypeptide(L)'
;MKIFVAGSTGAIGRPLIGQLHSLGHDVVALTRSPERAKALAEQGVEPAIADVFDADALIAAVIRAQPEVVIEQLTALPKTYTGESMSASAPFNQRIRKEGGANVLVAAQTAGVRRYLRQSIAFWGVPGTGLADEETPLSLDASPAVAADARTVTEIERHLLETPNIEGIVLRYGFFYGPGTWFAPDGDVAQQVRQQQFPIVGNGAGVWSWLHIEDAAIATVAAAEQGNPGIYLIANDRPLEVRVWLSAFAQWLNALPPPQISVEDALQLSGADAVYYGTQMRGASNAKAKRELNFQPRPLEWMVDAPVGSAS
;
A
#
# COMPACT_ATOMS: atom_id res chain seq x y z
N MET A 1 -10.86 -14.20 16.46
CA MET A 1 -9.95 -14.99 15.60
C MET A 1 -8.53 -14.76 16.07
N LYS A 2 -7.65 -15.77 15.89
CA LYS A 2 -6.21 -15.56 16.06
C LYS A 2 -5.58 -15.17 14.72
N ILE A 3 -4.90 -14.02 14.67
CA ILE A 3 -4.40 -13.39 13.45
C ILE A 3 -2.90 -13.16 13.54
N PHE A 4 -2.15 -13.68 12.58
CA PHE A 4 -0.70 -13.46 12.47
C PHE A 4 -0.43 -12.31 11.50
N VAL A 5 0.32 -11.28 11.94
CA VAL A 5 0.60 -10.07 11.15
C VAL A 5 2.10 -9.98 10.84
N ALA A 6 2.47 -10.17 9.58
CA ALA A 6 3.81 -9.88 9.07
C ALA A 6 3.85 -8.43 8.54
N GLY A 7 4.81 -7.62 9.00
CA GLY A 7 4.85 -6.17 8.71
C GLY A 7 4.14 -5.30 9.75
N SER A 8 3.94 -5.83 10.94
CA SER A 8 3.23 -5.24 12.08
C SER A 8 3.71 -3.84 12.50
N THR A 9 4.96 -3.49 12.26
CA THR A 9 5.58 -2.21 12.68
C THR A 9 5.64 -1.16 11.56
N GLY A 10 5.11 -1.47 10.38
CA GLY A 10 5.01 -0.56 9.24
C GLY A 10 3.92 0.50 9.38
N ALA A 11 3.77 1.36 8.36
CA ALA A 11 2.79 2.44 8.35
C ALA A 11 1.34 1.92 8.55
N ILE A 12 0.97 0.86 7.82
CA ILE A 12 -0.35 0.21 7.97
C ILE A 12 -0.37 -0.71 9.21
N GLY A 13 0.73 -1.44 9.48
CA GLY A 13 0.78 -2.44 10.54
C GLY A 13 0.41 -1.90 11.92
N ARG A 14 0.86 -0.68 12.24
CA ARG A 14 0.57 -0.05 13.54
C ARG A 14 -0.93 0.20 13.75
N PRO A 15 -1.64 0.95 12.87
CA PRO A 15 -3.09 1.12 13.02
C PRO A 15 -3.85 -0.20 12.88
N LEU A 16 -3.39 -1.14 12.05
CA LEU A 16 -4.00 -2.46 11.89
C LEU A 16 -4.00 -3.26 13.20
N ILE A 17 -2.86 -3.33 13.90
CA ILE A 17 -2.77 -4.00 15.20
C ILE A 17 -3.75 -3.38 16.20
N GLY A 18 -3.78 -2.05 16.29
CA GLY A 18 -4.70 -1.34 17.17
C GLY A 18 -6.17 -1.66 16.86
N GLN A 19 -6.55 -1.69 15.58
CA GLN A 19 -7.91 -2.04 15.15
C GLN A 19 -8.26 -3.49 15.50
N LEU A 20 -7.39 -4.46 15.15
CA LEU A 20 -7.60 -5.86 15.46
C LEU A 20 -7.77 -6.11 16.96
N HIS A 21 -6.90 -5.51 17.76
CA HIS A 21 -6.97 -5.63 19.22
C HIS A 21 -8.27 -5.02 19.79
N SER A 22 -8.68 -3.84 19.29
CA SER A 22 -9.92 -3.19 19.75
C SER A 22 -11.19 -3.97 19.43
N LEU A 23 -11.14 -4.83 18.41
CA LEU A 23 -12.23 -5.73 18.00
C LEU A 23 -12.15 -7.11 18.68
N GLY A 24 -11.23 -7.30 19.63
CA GLY A 24 -11.10 -8.52 20.42
C GLY A 24 -10.46 -9.69 19.66
N HIS A 25 -9.64 -9.42 18.64
CA HIS A 25 -8.83 -10.44 18.00
C HIS A 25 -7.55 -10.72 18.78
N ASP A 26 -7.12 -11.99 18.80
CA ASP A 26 -5.82 -12.40 19.32
C ASP A 26 -4.76 -12.13 18.24
N VAL A 27 -3.87 -11.17 18.46
CA VAL A 27 -2.88 -10.74 17.48
C VAL A 27 -1.51 -11.28 17.81
N VAL A 28 -0.89 -11.98 16.86
CA VAL A 28 0.51 -12.38 16.88
C VAL A 28 1.26 -11.53 15.85
N ALA A 29 2.20 -10.70 16.29
CA ALA A 29 2.91 -9.75 15.46
C ALA A 29 4.34 -10.19 15.17
N LEU A 30 4.66 -10.42 13.90
CA LEU A 30 6.00 -10.79 13.46
C LEU A 30 6.95 -9.59 13.55
N THR A 31 8.10 -9.80 14.18
CA THR A 31 9.21 -8.85 14.19
C THR A 31 10.55 -9.58 14.25
N ARG A 32 11.60 -9.00 13.68
CA ARG A 32 13.00 -9.49 13.83
C ARG A 32 13.76 -8.81 14.97
N SER A 33 13.18 -7.76 15.59
CA SER A 33 13.84 -6.97 16.63
C SER A 33 13.31 -7.34 18.02
N PRO A 34 14.18 -7.80 18.95
CA PRO A 34 13.80 -8.03 20.34
C PRO A 34 13.22 -6.79 21.04
N GLU A 35 13.73 -5.60 20.71
CA GLU A 35 13.26 -4.34 21.30
C GLU A 35 11.82 -4.05 20.86
N ARG A 36 11.52 -4.28 19.57
CA ARG A 36 10.15 -4.15 19.05
C ARG A 36 9.20 -5.22 19.60
N ALA A 37 9.71 -6.44 19.82
CA ALA A 37 8.95 -7.50 20.47
C ALA A 37 8.50 -7.09 21.87
N LYS A 38 9.39 -6.48 22.66
CA LYS A 38 9.04 -5.95 23.97
C LYS A 38 7.97 -4.85 23.89
N ALA A 39 8.12 -3.90 22.97
CA ALA A 39 7.12 -2.83 22.77
C ALA A 39 5.75 -3.36 22.31
N LEU A 40 5.69 -4.43 21.53
CA LEU A 40 4.45 -5.11 21.14
C LEU A 40 3.80 -5.80 22.34
N ALA A 41 4.59 -6.51 23.16
CA ALA A 41 4.09 -7.16 24.36
C ALA A 41 3.51 -6.16 25.38
N GLU A 42 4.14 -5.00 25.53
CA GLU A 42 3.64 -3.90 26.38
C GLU A 42 2.27 -3.35 25.90
N GLN A 43 1.94 -3.54 24.61
CA GLN A 43 0.65 -3.19 24.02
C GLN A 43 -0.37 -4.34 24.05
N GLY A 44 -0.07 -5.46 24.71
CA GLY A 44 -0.94 -6.61 24.78
C GLY A 44 -0.94 -7.49 23.52
N VAL A 45 0.05 -7.33 22.63
CA VAL A 45 0.20 -8.07 21.39
C VAL A 45 1.25 -9.17 21.56
N GLU A 46 0.94 -10.41 21.20
CA GLU A 46 1.89 -11.53 21.26
C GLU A 46 3.00 -11.34 20.19
N PRO A 47 4.28 -11.18 20.57
CA PRO A 47 5.33 -11.03 19.56
C PRO A 47 5.83 -12.40 19.08
N ALA A 48 5.98 -12.56 17.77
CA ALA A 48 6.70 -13.65 17.14
C ALA A 48 8.04 -13.13 16.60
N ILE A 49 9.16 -13.65 17.10
CA ILE A 49 10.50 -13.23 16.69
C ILE A 49 11.02 -14.19 15.62
N ALA A 50 11.05 -13.75 14.36
CA ALA A 50 11.69 -14.44 13.23
C ALA A 50 12.01 -13.45 12.10
N ASP A 51 13.01 -13.78 11.29
CA ASP A 51 13.26 -13.11 10.01
C ASP A 51 12.46 -13.80 8.91
N VAL A 52 11.82 -13.02 8.04
CA VAL A 52 11.07 -13.56 6.89
C VAL A 52 11.95 -14.29 5.86
N PHE A 53 13.28 -14.10 5.93
CA PHE A 53 14.26 -14.82 5.11
C PHE A 53 14.76 -16.12 5.77
N ASP A 54 14.41 -16.39 7.03
CA ASP A 54 14.65 -17.65 7.71
C ASP A 54 13.35 -18.49 7.67
N ALA A 55 13.21 -19.30 6.63
CA ALA A 55 12.00 -20.07 6.39
C ALA A 55 11.66 -21.02 7.54
N ASP A 56 12.65 -21.70 8.11
CA ASP A 56 12.45 -22.69 9.19
C ASP A 56 11.98 -21.99 10.48
N ALA A 57 12.66 -20.90 10.87
CA ALA A 57 12.26 -20.12 12.04
C ALA A 57 10.85 -19.51 11.86
N LEU A 58 10.52 -19.06 10.65
CA LEU A 58 9.22 -18.48 10.33
C LEU A 58 8.11 -19.55 10.37
N ILE A 59 8.33 -20.71 9.77
CA ILE A 59 7.39 -21.85 9.83
C ILE A 59 7.13 -22.24 11.30
N ALA A 60 8.19 -22.40 12.10
CA ALA A 60 8.07 -22.73 13.51
C ALA A 60 7.27 -21.66 14.29
N ALA A 61 7.47 -20.37 13.96
CA ALA A 61 6.74 -19.27 14.58
C ALA A 61 5.25 -19.29 14.24
N VAL A 62 4.88 -19.50 12.96
CA VAL A 62 3.48 -19.55 12.52
C VAL A 62 2.78 -20.80 13.06
N ILE A 63 3.44 -21.97 13.05
CA ILE A 63 2.89 -23.22 13.65
C ILE A 63 2.63 -23.01 15.15
N ARG A 64 3.56 -22.38 15.90
CA ARG A 64 3.37 -22.11 17.33
C ARG A 64 2.21 -21.14 17.57
N ALA A 65 2.04 -20.15 16.71
CA ALA A 65 0.97 -19.18 16.80
C ALA A 65 -0.42 -19.79 16.51
N GLN A 66 -0.50 -20.82 15.68
CA GLN A 66 -1.76 -21.46 15.24
C GLN A 66 -2.83 -20.44 14.79
N PRO A 67 -2.51 -19.51 13.85
CA PRO A 67 -3.46 -18.50 13.44
C PRO A 67 -4.53 -19.06 12.49
N GLU A 68 -5.73 -18.49 12.54
CA GLU A 68 -6.78 -18.73 11.55
C GLU A 68 -6.54 -17.90 10.28
N VAL A 69 -5.94 -16.72 10.45
CA VAL A 69 -5.69 -15.73 9.39
C VAL A 69 -4.25 -15.24 9.45
N VAL A 70 -3.62 -15.12 8.29
CA VAL A 70 -2.33 -14.42 8.11
C VAL A 70 -2.56 -13.15 7.31
N ILE A 71 -2.01 -12.04 7.79
CA ILE A 71 -2.01 -10.75 7.09
C ILE A 71 -0.55 -10.35 6.80
N GLU A 72 -0.23 -10.24 5.51
CA GLU A 72 1.09 -9.85 5.04
C GLU A 72 1.08 -8.39 4.55
N GLN A 73 1.83 -7.53 5.26
CA GLN A 73 2.03 -6.11 4.96
C GLN A 73 3.53 -5.80 4.75
N LEU A 74 4.25 -6.72 4.11
CA LEU A 74 5.70 -6.63 3.96
C LEU A 74 6.10 -5.67 2.85
N THR A 75 6.82 -4.60 3.21
CA THR A 75 7.52 -3.69 2.29
C THR A 75 8.81 -3.20 2.90
N ALA A 76 9.69 -2.68 2.05
CA ALA A 76 10.93 -2.04 2.45
C ALA A 76 11.09 -0.72 1.68
N LEU A 77 10.10 0.17 1.82
CA LEU A 77 10.14 1.49 1.19
C LEU A 77 11.08 2.43 1.94
N PRO A 78 11.78 3.34 1.23
CA PRO A 78 12.70 4.29 1.84
C PRO A 78 11.95 5.35 2.66
N LYS A 79 12.66 6.06 3.51
CA LYS A 79 12.07 7.17 4.28
C LYS A 79 11.82 8.40 3.43
N THR A 80 12.61 8.61 2.36
CA THR A 80 12.51 9.73 1.43
C THR A 80 11.93 9.28 0.11
N TYR A 81 11.06 10.10 -0.48
CA TYR A 81 10.42 9.82 -1.77
C TYR A 81 11.15 10.57 -2.89
N THR A 82 12.31 10.06 -3.27
CA THR A 82 13.11 10.56 -4.40
C THR A 82 13.41 9.42 -5.37
N GLY A 83 13.64 9.72 -6.65
CA GLY A 83 14.01 8.70 -7.64
C GLY A 83 15.24 7.90 -7.23
N GLU A 84 16.26 8.55 -6.63
CA GLU A 84 17.46 7.90 -6.12
C GLU A 84 17.15 6.92 -4.98
N SER A 85 16.43 7.36 -3.93
CA SER A 85 16.14 6.52 -2.78
C SER A 85 15.20 5.36 -3.12
N MET A 86 14.22 5.59 -4.03
CA MET A 86 13.35 4.54 -4.54
C MET A 86 14.14 3.49 -5.33
N SER A 87 15.02 3.92 -6.23
CA SER A 87 15.90 3.04 -7.00
C SER A 87 16.85 2.23 -6.09
N ALA A 88 17.48 2.88 -5.10
CA ALA A 88 18.38 2.21 -4.16
C ALA A 88 17.66 1.16 -3.29
N SER A 89 16.41 1.39 -2.92
CA SER A 89 15.61 0.47 -2.09
C SER A 89 14.93 -0.65 -2.89
N ALA A 90 14.75 -0.49 -4.20
CA ALA A 90 13.99 -1.40 -5.04
C ALA A 90 14.47 -2.87 -4.98
N PRO A 91 15.77 -3.22 -5.03
CA PRO A 91 16.20 -4.61 -4.97
C PRO A 91 15.79 -5.30 -3.66
N PHE A 92 15.93 -4.61 -2.54
CA PHE A 92 15.54 -5.17 -1.24
C PHE A 92 14.02 -5.23 -1.07
N ASN A 93 13.28 -4.23 -1.58
CA ASN A 93 11.82 -4.25 -1.58
C ASN A 93 11.26 -5.39 -2.46
N GLN A 94 11.87 -5.65 -3.62
CA GLN A 94 11.53 -6.81 -4.46
C GLN A 94 11.85 -8.12 -3.75
N ARG A 95 13.01 -8.23 -3.11
CA ARG A 95 13.40 -9.44 -2.37
C ARG A 95 12.43 -9.74 -1.25
N ILE A 96 12.07 -8.74 -0.43
CA ILE A 96 11.14 -8.96 0.70
C ILE A 96 9.75 -9.37 0.22
N ARG A 97 9.28 -8.82 -0.91
CA ARG A 97 8.00 -9.20 -1.52
C ARG A 97 8.03 -10.60 -2.11
N LYS A 98 9.08 -10.98 -2.83
CA LYS A 98 9.20 -12.30 -3.47
C LYS A 98 9.57 -13.38 -2.47
N GLU A 99 10.76 -13.30 -1.89
CA GLU A 99 11.32 -14.33 -1.00
C GLU A 99 10.63 -14.30 0.37
N GLY A 100 10.59 -13.13 1.02
CA GLY A 100 9.95 -13.00 2.33
C GLY A 100 8.46 -13.34 2.30
N GLY A 101 7.73 -12.80 1.30
CA GLY A 101 6.31 -13.10 1.14
C GLY A 101 6.03 -14.57 0.75
N ALA A 102 6.89 -15.20 -0.05
CA ALA A 102 6.77 -16.64 -0.34
C ALA A 102 6.97 -17.48 0.92
N ASN A 103 7.96 -17.16 1.76
CA ASN A 103 8.20 -17.86 3.02
C ASN A 103 7.01 -17.71 3.99
N VAL A 104 6.40 -16.52 4.08
CA VAL A 104 5.18 -16.32 4.90
C VAL A 104 4.02 -17.17 4.39
N LEU A 105 3.82 -17.25 3.06
CA LEU A 105 2.76 -18.06 2.47
C LEU A 105 2.99 -19.57 2.72
N VAL A 106 4.22 -20.06 2.53
CA VAL A 106 4.59 -21.45 2.84
C VAL A 106 4.39 -21.76 4.32
N ALA A 107 4.76 -20.86 5.22
CA ALA A 107 4.53 -21.02 6.65
C ALA A 107 3.04 -21.09 6.98
N ALA A 108 2.21 -20.25 6.36
CA ALA A 108 0.77 -20.27 6.50
C ALA A 108 0.15 -21.61 6.00
N GLN A 109 0.56 -22.10 4.82
CA GLN A 109 0.14 -23.39 4.28
C GLN A 109 0.52 -24.55 5.23
N THR A 110 1.77 -24.56 5.70
CA THR A 110 2.28 -25.61 6.61
C THR A 110 1.54 -25.63 7.94
N ALA A 111 1.12 -24.47 8.45
CA ALA A 111 0.35 -24.34 9.66
C ALA A 111 -1.17 -24.61 9.47
N GLY A 112 -1.63 -24.85 8.25
CA GLY A 112 -3.06 -25.08 7.95
C GLY A 112 -3.93 -23.83 8.09
N VAL A 113 -3.36 -22.65 7.84
CA VAL A 113 -4.07 -21.37 7.88
C VAL A 113 -5.18 -21.34 6.84
N ARG A 114 -6.39 -20.94 7.24
CA ARG A 114 -7.55 -20.90 6.36
C ARG A 114 -7.52 -19.71 5.40
N ARG A 115 -7.12 -18.53 5.86
CA ARG A 115 -7.21 -17.27 5.10
C ARG A 115 -5.90 -16.50 5.10
N TYR A 116 -5.53 -15.98 3.95
CA TYR A 116 -4.30 -15.20 3.76
C TYR A 116 -4.61 -13.89 3.04
N LEU A 117 -4.27 -12.77 3.67
CA LEU A 117 -4.39 -11.44 3.10
C LEU A 117 -3.01 -10.91 2.71
N ARG A 118 -2.89 -10.37 1.50
CA ARG A 118 -1.65 -9.76 1.02
C ARG A 118 -1.89 -8.34 0.53
N GLN A 119 -1.02 -7.43 0.97
CA GLN A 119 -1.01 -6.08 0.40
C GLN A 119 -0.48 -6.08 -1.03
N SER A 120 -1.05 -5.22 -1.87
CA SER A 120 -0.63 -4.95 -3.23
C SER A 120 -0.87 -3.48 -3.59
N ILE A 121 -0.91 -3.15 -4.89
CA ILE A 121 -0.84 -1.77 -5.40
C ILE A 121 -1.98 -1.51 -6.37
N ALA A 122 -2.78 -0.45 -6.13
CA ALA A 122 -3.95 -0.08 -6.94
C ALA A 122 -3.63 0.86 -8.13
N PHE A 123 -2.44 1.43 -8.20
CA PHE A 123 -2.13 2.55 -9.08
C PHE A 123 -1.30 2.18 -10.32
N TRP A 124 -1.17 0.90 -10.66
CA TRP A 124 -0.50 0.43 -11.87
C TRP A 124 -1.44 -0.24 -12.87
N GLY A 125 -2.73 0.09 -12.85
CA GLY A 125 -3.64 -0.35 -13.90
C GLY A 125 -3.25 0.20 -15.27
N VAL A 126 -3.45 -0.60 -16.34
CA VAL A 126 -3.18 -0.14 -17.71
C VAL A 126 -3.94 1.16 -18.00
N PRO A 127 -3.34 2.09 -18.75
CA PRO A 127 -4.03 3.30 -19.20
C PRO A 127 -5.34 2.99 -19.92
N GLY A 128 -6.35 3.83 -19.70
CA GLY A 128 -7.67 3.63 -20.29
C GLY A 128 -8.68 4.67 -19.84
N THR A 129 -9.89 4.60 -20.35
CA THR A 129 -10.99 5.49 -19.95
C THR A 129 -11.62 5.04 -18.63
N GLY A 130 -12.10 5.98 -17.82
CA GLY A 130 -12.71 5.73 -16.52
C GLY A 130 -11.71 5.18 -15.47
N LEU A 131 -12.21 4.66 -14.37
CA LEU A 131 -11.40 4.11 -13.30
C LEU A 131 -11.03 2.65 -13.59
N ALA A 132 -9.84 2.23 -13.14
CA ALA A 132 -9.45 0.83 -13.13
C ALA A 132 -10.27 0.07 -12.06
N ASP A 133 -10.62 -1.17 -12.33
CA ASP A 133 -11.27 -2.11 -11.44
C ASP A 133 -10.39 -3.35 -11.19
N GLU A 134 -10.91 -4.33 -10.49
CA GLU A 134 -10.19 -5.56 -10.15
C GLU A 134 -9.82 -6.43 -11.36
N GLU A 135 -10.57 -6.30 -12.48
CA GLU A 135 -10.33 -7.00 -13.74
C GLU A 135 -9.29 -6.28 -14.61
N THR A 136 -8.99 -5.02 -14.31
CA THR A 136 -8.03 -4.22 -15.07
C THR A 136 -6.62 -4.77 -14.87
N PRO A 137 -5.91 -5.19 -15.97
CA PRO A 137 -4.54 -5.68 -15.87
C PRO A 137 -3.57 -4.62 -15.34
N LEU A 138 -2.48 -5.06 -14.76
CA LEU A 138 -1.38 -4.15 -14.41
C LEU A 138 -0.55 -3.78 -15.65
N SER A 139 0.04 -2.59 -15.62
CA SER A 139 0.74 -1.94 -16.73
C SER A 139 2.13 -2.55 -16.94
N LEU A 140 2.22 -3.60 -17.75
CA LEU A 140 3.47 -4.32 -18.03
C LEU A 140 4.37 -3.61 -19.06
N ASP A 141 3.84 -2.58 -19.74
CA ASP A 141 4.52 -1.77 -20.77
C ASP A 141 4.70 -0.30 -20.33
N ALA A 142 4.60 -0.02 -19.03
CA ALA A 142 4.87 1.29 -18.44
C ALA A 142 6.38 1.62 -18.47
N SER A 143 6.81 2.63 -17.71
CA SER A 143 8.23 2.90 -17.50
C SER A 143 8.97 1.66 -16.98
N PRO A 144 10.27 1.49 -17.26
CA PRO A 144 10.99 0.24 -17.01
C PRO A 144 10.87 -0.29 -15.57
N ALA A 145 10.97 0.59 -14.56
CA ALA A 145 10.86 0.17 -13.17
C ALA A 145 9.42 -0.21 -12.80
N VAL A 146 8.43 0.60 -13.20
CA VAL A 146 7.00 0.28 -13.00
C VAL A 146 6.62 -1.03 -13.67
N ALA A 147 7.06 -1.26 -14.91
CA ALA A 147 6.80 -2.52 -15.63
C ALA A 147 7.43 -3.74 -14.94
N ALA A 148 8.66 -3.60 -14.43
CA ALA A 148 9.33 -4.69 -13.70
C ALA A 148 8.61 -5.03 -12.39
N ASP A 149 8.21 -4.00 -11.64
CA ASP A 149 7.46 -4.18 -10.40
C ASP A 149 6.04 -4.70 -10.66
N ALA A 150 5.35 -4.23 -11.70
CA ALA A 150 4.04 -4.73 -12.11
C ALA A 150 4.06 -6.22 -12.48
N ARG A 151 5.10 -6.70 -13.20
CA ARG A 151 5.29 -8.14 -13.49
C ARG A 151 5.46 -8.92 -12.19
N THR A 152 6.31 -8.43 -11.28
CA THR A 152 6.54 -9.06 -9.96
C THR A 152 5.25 -9.16 -9.17
N VAL A 153 4.48 -8.09 -9.09
CA VAL A 153 3.21 -8.04 -8.36
C VAL A 153 2.19 -8.98 -8.98
N THR A 154 2.05 -8.98 -10.31
CA THR A 154 1.13 -9.89 -11.02
C THR A 154 1.43 -11.36 -10.71
N GLU A 155 2.72 -11.76 -10.73
CA GLU A 155 3.13 -13.12 -10.40
C GLU A 155 2.79 -13.52 -8.97
N ILE A 156 3.08 -12.62 -8.02
CA ILE A 156 2.84 -12.83 -6.59
C ILE A 156 1.34 -12.93 -6.28
N GLU A 157 0.53 -12.05 -6.86
CA GLU A 157 -0.94 -12.06 -6.69
C GLU A 157 -1.53 -13.34 -7.25
N ARG A 158 -1.17 -13.71 -8.49
CA ARG A 158 -1.61 -14.94 -9.11
C ARG A 158 -1.25 -16.17 -8.28
N HIS A 159 -0.01 -16.24 -7.77
CA HIS A 159 0.45 -17.35 -6.94
C HIS A 159 -0.39 -17.51 -5.67
N LEU A 160 -0.70 -16.40 -4.97
CA LEU A 160 -1.57 -16.47 -3.80
C LEU A 160 -2.99 -16.95 -4.15
N LEU A 161 -3.58 -16.39 -5.21
CA LEU A 161 -4.96 -16.71 -5.59
C LEU A 161 -5.13 -18.15 -6.10
N GLU A 162 -4.06 -18.75 -6.66
CA GLU A 162 -4.02 -20.14 -7.10
C GLU A 162 -3.56 -21.11 -6.01
N THR A 163 -3.19 -20.62 -4.83
CA THR A 163 -2.69 -21.45 -3.73
C THR A 163 -3.82 -22.34 -3.17
N PRO A 164 -3.70 -23.69 -3.23
CA PRO A 164 -4.75 -24.57 -2.79
C PRO A 164 -4.95 -24.52 -1.26
N ASN A 165 -6.20 -24.71 -0.84
CA ASN A 165 -6.63 -24.75 0.56
C ASN A 165 -6.40 -23.44 1.36
N ILE A 166 -6.14 -22.33 0.67
CA ILE A 166 -6.06 -20.98 1.26
C ILE A 166 -7.09 -20.07 0.60
N GLU A 167 -7.88 -19.37 1.39
CA GLU A 167 -8.71 -18.26 0.97
C GLU A 167 -7.81 -17.03 0.76
N GLY A 168 -7.24 -16.90 -0.46
CA GLY A 168 -6.34 -15.81 -0.82
C GLY A 168 -7.09 -14.51 -1.09
N ILE A 169 -6.71 -13.43 -0.41
CA ILE A 169 -7.25 -12.09 -0.62
C ILE A 169 -6.10 -11.13 -0.91
N VAL A 170 -6.19 -10.40 -2.02
CA VAL A 170 -5.25 -9.37 -2.42
C VAL A 170 -5.87 -8.00 -2.18
N LEU A 171 -5.21 -7.16 -1.39
CA LEU A 171 -5.64 -5.79 -1.14
C LEU A 171 -4.72 -4.84 -1.92
N ARG A 172 -5.16 -4.36 -3.06
CA ARG A 172 -4.48 -3.35 -3.85
C ARG A 172 -4.79 -1.97 -3.28
N TYR A 173 -3.83 -1.38 -2.59
CA TYR A 173 -3.99 -0.08 -1.93
C TYR A 173 -3.62 1.08 -2.83
N GLY A 174 -4.35 2.20 -2.69
CA GLY A 174 -3.98 3.51 -3.22
C GLY A 174 -2.74 4.09 -2.54
N PHE A 175 -2.34 5.32 -2.94
CA PHE A 175 -1.26 6.05 -2.29
C PHE A 175 -1.62 6.39 -0.84
N PHE A 176 -0.72 6.05 0.07
CA PHE A 176 -0.95 6.28 1.49
C PHE A 176 -0.70 7.72 1.89
N TYR A 177 -1.63 8.25 2.69
CA TYR A 177 -1.46 9.48 3.44
C TYR A 177 -1.86 9.29 4.90
N GLY A 178 -1.59 10.29 5.72
CA GLY A 178 -1.80 10.24 7.16
C GLY A 178 -0.50 10.04 7.96
N PRO A 179 -0.56 9.90 9.28
CA PRO A 179 0.59 9.90 10.17
C PRO A 179 1.67 8.87 9.81
N GLY A 180 2.92 9.33 9.70
CA GLY A 180 4.06 8.46 9.40
C GLY A 180 4.22 8.03 7.95
N THR A 181 3.50 8.65 7.01
CA THR A 181 3.66 8.48 5.56
C THR A 181 4.45 9.64 4.95
N TRP A 182 4.87 9.50 3.70
CA TRP A 182 5.50 10.60 2.95
C TRP A 182 4.59 11.82 2.78
N PHE A 183 3.28 11.61 2.75
CA PHE A 183 2.25 12.63 2.56
C PHE A 183 1.58 13.08 3.88
N ALA A 184 2.21 12.79 5.03
CA ALA A 184 1.86 13.45 6.28
C ALA A 184 2.30 14.93 6.24
N PRO A 185 1.73 15.83 7.08
CA PRO A 185 2.16 17.24 7.16
C PRO A 185 3.65 17.41 7.47
N ASP A 186 4.24 16.49 8.23
CA ASP A 186 5.66 16.40 8.60
C ASP A 186 6.43 15.40 7.72
N GLY A 187 5.79 14.81 6.71
CA GLY A 187 6.35 13.81 5.81
C GLY A 187 7.31 14.41 4.77
N ASP A 188 8.06 13.54 4.14
CA ASP A 188 9.11 13.93 3.18
C ASP A 188 8.56 14.68 1.96
N VAL A 189 7.44 14.22 1.36
CA VAL A 189 6.82 14.91 0.22
C VAL A 189 6.27 16.28 0.63
N ALA A 190 5.70 16.40 1.83
CA ALA A 190 5.26 17.70 2.34
C ALA A 190 6.44 18.70 2.47
N GLN A 191 7.61 18.23 2.86
CA GLN A 191 8.82 19.04 2.90
C GLN A 191 9.28 19.44 1.48
N GLN A 192 9.31 18.49 0.54
CA GLN A 192 9.66 18.75 -0.85
C GLN A 192 8.71 19.79 -1.49
N VAL A 193 7.40 19.69 -1.22
CA VAL A 193 6.41 20.66 -1.70
C VAL A 193 6.68 22.06 -1.14
N ARG A 194 6.97 22.21 0.17
CA ARG A 194 7.35 23.49 0.78
C ARG A 194 8.64 24.08 0.17
N GLN A 195 9.55 23.23 -0.26
CA GLN A 195 10.83 23.60 -0.88
C GLN A 195 10.74 23.78 -2.41
N GLN A 196 9.56 23.64 -3.00
CA GLN A 196 9.33 23.73 -4.46
C GLN A 196 10.09 22.64 -5.26
N GLN A 197 10.32 21.49 -4.64
CA GLN A 197 11.09 20.37 -5.21
C GLN A 197 10.20 19.21 -5.71
N PHE A 198 8.90 19.33 -5.58
CA PHE A 198 7.92 18.34 -6.07
C PHE A 198 7.05 18.99 -7.16
N PRO A 199 7.47 18.93 -8.43
CA PRO A 199 6.81 19.65 -9.52
C PRO A 199 5.62 18.89 -10.10
N ILE A 200 4.73 19.63 -10.77
CA ILE A 200 3.76 19.07 -11.71
C ILE A 200 4.48 18.79 -13.03
N VAL A 201 4.47 17.53 -13.48
CA VAL A 201 5.09 17.12 -14.74
C VAL A 201 4.11 17.28 -15.90
N GLY A 202 4.51 17.94 -16.96
CA GLY A 202 3.68 18.19 -18.13
C GLY A 202 2.38 18.92 -17.74
N ASN A 203 1.25 18.38 -18.14
CA ASN A 203 -0.08 18.88 -17.76
C ASN A 203 -0.63 18.30 -16.46
N GLY A 204 0.11 17.41 -15.80
CA GLY A 204 -0.31 16.78 -14.54
C GLY A 204 -1.57 15.92 -14.65
N ALA A 205 -1.78 15.24 -15.78
CA ALA A 205 -2.99 14.46 -16.07
C ALA A 205 -3.02 13.07 -15.43
N GLY A 206 -1.91 12.60 -14.86
CA GLY A 206 -1.87 11.32 -14.12
C GLY A 206 -2.86 11.33 -12.96
N VAL A 207 -3.74 10.32 -12.88
CA VAL A 207 -4.79 10.24 -11.86
C VAL A 207 -4.35 9.35 -10.70
N TRP A 208 -4.25 9.93 -9.52
CA TRP A 208 -3.84 9.23 -8.29
C TRP A 208 -5.04 8.86 -7.43
N SER A 209 -5.02 7.63 -6.93
CA SER A 209 -5.99 7.14 -5.94
C SER A 209 -5.36 7.13 -4.55
N TRP A 210 -5.98 7.79 -3.60
CA TRP A 210 -5.48 8.00 -2.26
C TRP A 210 -6.10 7.05 -1.24
N LEU A 211 -5.40 6.79 -0.15
CA LEU A 211 -5.91 5.97 0.94
C LEU A 211 -5.29 6.39 2.27
N HIS A 212 -6.12 6.73 3.24
CA HIS A 212 -5.61 6.99 4.59
C HIS A 212 -5.16 5.67 5.25
N ILE A 213 -4.04 5.71 5.98
CA ILE A 213 -3.49 4.48 6.60
C ILE A 213 -4.45 3.80 7.58
N GLU A 214 -5.28 4.56 8.30
CA GLU A 214 -6.31 3.98 9.17
C GLU A 214 -7.45 3.34 8.37
N ASP A 215 -7.84 3.93 7.24
CA ASP A 215 -8.85 3.33 6.35
C ASP A 215 -8.32 2.05 5.70
N ALA A 216 -7.00 2.02 5.39
CA ALA A 216 -6.34 0.79 4.94
C ALA A 216 -6.43 -0.30 6.02
N ALA A 217 -6.20 0.05 7.29
CA ALA A 217 -6.33 -0.88 8.41
C ALA A 217 -7.77 -1.38 8.56
N ILE A 218 -8.77 -0.48 8.51
CA ILE A 218 -10.20 -0.83 8.58
C ILE A 218 -10.60 -1.78 7.45
N ALA A 219 -10.20 -1.46 6.20
CA ALA A 219 -10.48 -2.33 5.06
C ALA A 219 -9.81 -3.71 5.19
N THR A 220 -8.58 -3.75 5.75
CA THR A 220 -7.86 -5.00 5.99
C THR A 220 -8.58 -5.87 7.01
N VAL A 221 -9.07 -5.29 8.11
CA VAL A 221 -9.87 -6.01 9.11
C VAL A 221 -11.15 -6.54 8.49
N ALA A 222 -11.90 -5.71 7.78
CA ALA A 222 -13.14 -6.14 7.11
C ALA A 222 -12.88 -7.29 6.12
N ALA A 223 -11.78 -7.24 5.36
CA ALA A 223 -11.39 -8.31 4.47
C ALA A 223 -11.00 -9.61 5.22
N ALA A 224 -10.36 -9.48 6.39
CA ALA A 224 -10.02 -10.63 7.23
C ALA A 224 -11.26 -11.32 7.80
N GLU A 225 -12.27 -10.55 8.18
CA GLU A 225 -13.51 -11.07 8.80
C GLU A 225 -14.50 -11.61 7.76
N GLN A 226 -14.77 -10.87 6.69
CA GLN A 226 -15.90 -11.12 5.79
C GLN A 226 -15.58 -11.11 4.29
N GLY A 227 -14.31 -10.77 3.90
CA GLY A 227 -13.93 -10.70 2.48
C GLY A 227 -14.04 -12.06 1.78
N ASN A 228 -14.54 -12.06 0.54
CA ASN A 228 -14.43 -13.22 -0.33
C ASN A 228 -13.02 -13.33 -0.92
N PRO A 229 -12.51 -14.55 -1.23
CA PRO A 229 -11.25 -14.69 -1.94
C PRO A 229 -11.22 -13.89 -3.25
N GLY A 230 -10.08 -13.28 -3.56
CA GLY A 230 -9.91 -12.48 -4.77
C GLY A 230 -9.23 -11.13 -4.51
N ILE A 231 -9.30 -10.24 -5.50
CA ILE A 231 -8.66 -8.92 -5.48
C ILE A 231 -9.69 -7.87 -5.04
N TYR A 232 -9.24 -6.88 -4.27
CA TYR A 232 -9.98 -5.67 -3.92
C TYR A 232 -9.10 -4.44 -4.12
N LEU A 233 -9.64 -3.42 -4.79
CA LEU A 233 -9.04 -2.10 -4.88
C LEU A 233 -9.50 -1.26 -3.68
N ILE A 234 -8.56 -0.85 -2.84
CA ILE A 234 -8.82 -0.10 -1.62
C ILE A 234 -8.26 1.32 -1.80
N ALA A 235 -9.15 2.25 -2.06
CA ALA A 235 -8.84 3.67 -2.28
C ALA A 235 -10.01 4.54 -1.81
N ASN A 236 -9.77 5.85 -1.68
CA ASN A 236 -10.85 6.78 -1.39
C ASN A 236 -11.80 6.96 -2.60
N ASP A 237 -12.90 7.67 -2.39
CA ASP A 237 -13.96 7.86 -3.39
C ASP A 237 -13.58 8.86 -4.51
N ARG A 238 -12.46 9.57 -4.38
CA ARG A 238 -12.11 10.68 -5.26
C ARG A 238 -10.68 10.56 -5.80
N PRO A 239 -10.42 9.72 -6.81
CA PRO A 239 -9.18 9.78 -7.57
C PRO A 239 -9.02 11.16 -8.24
N LEU A 240 -7.81 11.72 -8.20
CA LEU A 240 -7.56 13.09 -8.64
C LEU A 240 -6.33 13.16 -9.55
N GLU A 241 -6.41 14.02 -10.57
CA GLU A 241 -5.25 14.38 -11.39
C GLU A 241 -4.17 15.06 -10.55
N VAL A 242 -2.89 14.84 -10.90
CA VAL A 242 -1.74 15.43 -10.18
C VAL A 242 -1.87 16.94 -10.06
N ARG A 243 -2.23 17.64 -11.15
CA ARG A 243 -2.42 19.10 -11.13
C ARG A 243 -3.45 19.57 -10.10
N VAL A 244 -4.45 18.74 -9.79
CA VAL A 244 -5.52 19.07 -8.84
C VAL A 244 -5.07 18.78 -7.42
N TRP A 245 -4.69 17.53 -7.13
CA TRP A 245 -4.36 17.14 -5.77
C TRP A 245 -3.10 17.83 -5.25
N LEU A 246 -2.06 17.99 -6.09
CA LEU A 246 -0.79 18.57 -5.66
C LEU A 246 -0.93 20.07 -5.39
N SER A 247 -1.74 20.78 -6.17
CA SER A 247 -2.06 22.19 -5.91
C SER A 247 -2.84 22.35 -4.61
N ALA A 248 -3.85 21.49 -4.37
CA ALA A 248 -4.62 21.50 -3.13
C ALA A 248 -3.76 21.10 -1.91
N PHE A 249 -2.87 20.11 -2.06
CA PHE A 249 -1.95 19.69 -1.01
C PHE A 249 -0.96 20.81 -0.65
N ALA A 250 -0.40 21.52 -1.63
CA ALA A 250 0.46 22.68 -1.38
C ALA A 250 -0.29 23.79 -0.62
N GLN A 251 -1.53 24.08 -1.02
CA GLN A 251 -2.37 25.06 -0.31
C GLN A 251 -2.66 24.63 1.15
N TRP A 252 -3.00 23.36 1.36
CA TRP A 252 -3.23 22.81 2.70
C TRP A 252 -1.99 22.88 3.60
N LEU A 253 -0.79 22.73 3.00
CA LEU A 253 0.50 22.89 3.68
C LEU A 253 0.92 24.38 3.89
N ASN A 254 0.13 25.35 3.45
CA ASN A 254 0.51 26.77 3.37
C ASN A 254 1.80 27.00 2.58
N ALA A 255 2.04 26.20 1.54
CA ALA A 255 3.17 26.32 0.64
C ALA A 255 2.79 27.11 -0.62
N LEU A 256 3.81 27.58 -1.36
CA LEU A 256 3.62 28.18 -2.69
C LEU A 256 3.06 27.14 -3.68
N PRO A 257 2.36 27.55 -4.74
CA PRO A 257 1.91 26.66 -5.79
C PRO A 257 3.08 25.82 -6.36
N PRO A 258 2.87 24.51 -6.63
CA PRO A 258 3.94 23.67 -7.15
C PRO A 258 4.50 24.20 -8.47
N PRO A 259 5.82 24.13 -8.71
CA PRO A 259 6.36 24.44 -10.01
C PRO A 259 5.86 23.44 -11.05
N GLN A 260 5.79 23.87 -12.32
CA GLN A 260 5.48 23.01 -13.44
C GLN A 260 6.71 22.87 -14.33
N ILE A 261 7.03 21.63 -14.73
CA ILE A 261 8.16 21.33 -15.61
C ILE A 261 7.67 20.58 -16.86
N SER A 262 8.43 20.67 -17.94
CA SER A 262 8.12 19.90 -19.15
C SER A 262 8.31 18.40 -18.94
N VAL A 263 7.73 17.59 -19.82
CA VAL A 263 7.95 16.13 -19.82
C VAL A 263 9.43 15.81 -20.10
N GLU A 264 10.06 16.58 -20.97
CA GLU A 264 11.48 16.46 -21.32
C GLU A 264 12.38 16.72 -20.12
N ASP A 265 12.12 17.81 -19.37
CA ASP A 265 12.89 18.11 -18.16
C ASP A 265 12.66 17.05 -17.07
N ALA A 266 11.43 16.60 -16.87
CA ALA A 266 11.12 15.56 -15.92
C ALA A 266 11.84 14.24 -16.25
N LEU A 267 11.91 13.88 -17.54
CA LEU A 267 12.63 12.69 -18.00
C LEU A 267 14.13 12.77 -17.71
N GLN A 268 14.73 13.96 -17.89
CA GLN A 268 16.15 14.19 -17.63
C GLN A 268 16.47 14.23 -16.12
N LEU A 269 15.63 14.89 -15.32
CA LEU A 269 15.88 15.14 -13.90
C LEU A 269 15.49 13.96 -13.00
N SER A 270 14.41 13.28 -13.34
CA SER A 270 13.77 12.29 -12.44
C SER A 270 13.44 10.95 -13.13
N GLY A 271 13.67 10.83 -14.43
CA GLY A 271 13.50 9.60 -15.18
C GLY A 271 12.06 9.32 -15.63
N ALA A 272 11.89 8.18 -16.31
CA ALA A 272 10.63 7.79 -16.96
C ALA A 272 9.49 7.54 -15.96
N ASP A 273 9.81 7.10 -14.74
CA ASP A 273 8.80 6.86 -13.71
C ASP A 273 8.11 8.15 -13.29
N ALA A 274 8.84 9.27 -13.15
CA ALA A 274 8.26 10.57 -12.83
C ALA A 274 7.27 11.02 -13.91
N VAL A 275 7.58 10.79 -15.17
CA VAL A 275 6.68 11.06 -16.31
C VAL A 275 5.44 10.17 -16.22
N TYR A 276 5.60 8.87 -15.98
CA TYR A 276 4.49 7.94 -15.85
C TYR A 276 3.53 8.35 -14.72
N TYR A 277 4.07 8.59 -13.51
CA TYR A 277 3.28 9.02 -12.36
C TYR A 277 2.62 10.39 -12.56
N GLY A 278 3.29 11.31 -13.23
CA GLY A 278 2.79 12.66 -13.48
C GLY A 278 1.71 12.75 -14.55
N THR A 279 1.70 11.85 -15.54
CA THR A 279 0.92 12.05 -16.77
C THR A 279 0.09 10.86 -17.24
N GLN A 280 0.38 9.63 -16.81
CA GLN A 280 -0.19 8.41 -17.44
C GLN A 280 -0.99 7.53 -16.49
N MET A 281 -0.85 7.72 -15.17
CA MET A 281 -1.55 6.88 -14.21
C MET A 281 -3.07 6.98 -14.35
N ARG A 282 -3.73 5.84 -14.14
CA ARG A 282 -5.18 5.70 -14.12
C ARG A 282 -5.67 5.51 -12.69
N GLY A 283 -6.71 6.25 -12.30
CA GLY A 283 -7.34 6.10 -10.99
C GLY A 283 -8.04 4.75 -10.81
N ALA A 284 -8.17 4.31 -9.57
CA ALA A 284 -8.77 3.03 -9.18
C ALA A 284 -10.16 3.21 -8.60
N SER A 285 -11.06 2.27 -8.89
CA SER A 285 -12.42 2.19 -8.34
C SER A 285 -12.43 1.35 -7.06
N ASN A 286 -13.06 1.86 -6.00
CA ASN A 286 -13.29 1.11 -4.76
C ASN A 286 -14.69 0.46 -4.69
N ALA A 287 -15.41 0.38 -5.80
CA ALA A 287 -16.79 -0.05 -5.82
C ALA A 287 -17.01 -1.45 -5.25
N LYS A 288 -16.11 -2.40 -5.53
CA LYS A 288 -16.17 -3.76 -4.97
C LYS A 288 -15.93 -3.75 -3.46
N ALA A 289 -14.93 -3.02 -2.98
CA ALA A 289 -14.64 -2.90 -1.55
C ALA A 289 -15.83 -2.29 -0.78
N LYS A 290 -16.48 -1.26 -1.33
CA LYS A 290 -17.70 -0.68 -0.74
C LYS A 290 -18.83 -1.70 -0.66
N ARG A 291 -19.06 -2.47 -1.71
CA ARG A 291 -20.15 -3.44 -1.79
C ARG A 291 -19.93 -4.66 -0.90
N GLU A 292 -18.70 -5.20 -0.86
CA GLU A 292 -18.42 -6.51 -0.25
C GLU A 292 -17.77 -6.41 1.13
N LEU A 293 -17.05 -5.31 1.42
CA LEU A 293 -16.40 -5.07 2.71
C LEU A 293 -17.09 -3.97 3.52
N ASN A 294 -18.17 -3.37 3.02
CA ASN A 294 -18.80 -2.18 3.59
C ASN A 294 -17.79 -1.04 3.83
N PHE A 295 -16.80 -0.93 2.94
CA PHE A 295 -15.72 0.03 3.06
C PHE A 295 -16.23 1.46 2.85
N GLN A 296 -15.95 2.35 3.78
CA GLN A 296 -16.34 3.76 3.75
C GLN A 296 -15.11 4.62 4.02
N PRO A 297 -14.36 5.01 2.96
CA PRO A 297 -13.17 5.82 3.14
C PRO A 297 -13.53 7.24 3.57
N ARG A 298 -12.65 7.83 4.37
CA ARG A 298 -12.76 9.26 4.74
C ARG A 298 -12.51 10.16 3.53
N PRO A 299 -13.07 11.38 3.52
CA PRO A 299 -12.69 12.40 2.55
C PRO A 299 -11.19 12.71 2.63
N LEU A 300 -10.61 13.08 1.48
CA LEU A 300 -9.20 13.48 1.41
C LEU A 300 -8.98 14.82 2.14
N GLU A 301 -8.11 14.84 3.16
CA GLU A 301 -7.95 15.94 4.11
C GLU A 301 -7.71 17.30 3.45
N TRP A 302 -6.85 17.34 2.42
CA TRP A 302 -6.54 18.58 1.68
C TRP A 302 -7.57 18.95 0.61
N MET A 303 -8.72 18.26 0.57
CA MET A 303 -9.82 18.55 -0.34
C MET A 303 -11.12 18.91 0.39
N VAL A 304 -11.13 18.89 1.72
CA VAL A 304 -12.37 19.12 2.52
C VAL A 304 -12.89 20.56 2.33
N ASP A 305 -12.00 21.54 2.21
CA ASP A 305 -12.35 22.95 2.03
C ASP A 305 -12.24 23.46 0.57
N ALA A 306 -11.90 22.59 -0.37
CA ALA A 306 -11.83 22.98 -1.78
C ALA A 306 -13.25 23.11 -2.34
N PRO A 307 -13.63 24.26 -2.96
CA PRO A 307 -14.92 24.39 -3.60
C PRO A 307 -15.07 23.27 -4.64
N VAL A 308 -16.22 22.61 -4.65
CA VAL A 308 -16.57 21.59 -5.64
C VAL A 308 -16.63 22.30 -6.99
N GLY A 309 -15.48 22.41 -7.65
CA GLY A 309 -15.39 22.97 -8.98
C GLY A 309 -16.20 22.10 -9.94
N SER A 310 -17.21 22.66 -10.53
CA SER A 310 -17.98 22.07 -11.61
C SER A 310 -17.02 21.50 -12.68
N ALA A 311 -16.95 20.19 -12.77
CA ALA A 311 -16.42 19.53 -13.95
C ALA A 311 -17.38 19.85 -15.10
N SER A 312 -17.00 20.76 -15.98
CA SER A 312 -17.62 21.00 -17.29
C SER A 312 -16.80 20.30 -18.36
#